data_b8ae3d4f482461202ea9f31d6815f27a
#
_entry.id   b8ae3d4f482461202ea9f31d6815f27a
#
_cell.length_a   1.000
_cell.length_b   1.000
_cell.length_c   1.000
_cell.angle_alpha   90.00
_cell.angle_beta   90.00
_cell.angle_gamma   90.00
#
_symmetry.space_group_name_H-M   'P 1'
#
loop_
_entity.id
_entity.type
_entity.pdbx_description
1 polymer ?
#
loop_
_entity_poly.entity_id
_entity_poly.type
_entity_poly.pdbx_seq_one_letter_code
_entity_poly.pdbx_strand_id
1 'polypeptide(L)'
;ALFLSPVHQVLVEKSIKGYKEIEFEVMRDHNDTAISICCMENIDPVGVHTGDSIVVAPCQTLTNKEFQMLRDSALKIIRELKIEGGCNVQFALDPLSFKYYLIEVNPRVSRSSALASKASGYPIARVTAKVAVGLTLDEIMLANTPASFEPTLDYVVTKVARFPFDKFSDASNKLGTQMKATGEVMSIGRTMEESLLKACLLYTSPSPRDV
;
A
#
# COMPACT_ATOMS: atom_id res chain seq x y z
N ALA A 1 12.55 3.21 -25.51
CA ALA A 1 12.94 2.24 -24.48
C ALA A 1 14.34 1.70 -24.73
N LEU A 2 14.64 1.05 -25.87
CA LEU A 2 15.98 0.49 -26.19
C LEU A 2 17.10 1.51 -26.07
N PHE A 3 16.89 2.73 -26.54
CA PHE A 3 17.88 3.82 -26.45
C PHE A 3 18.22 4.24 -25.01
N LEU A 4 17.23 4.15 -24.10
CA LEU A 4 17.39 4.53 -22.68
C LEU A 4 17.93 3.39 -21.81
N SER A 5 17.93 2.17 -22.33
CA SER A 5 18.43 1.00 -21.61
C SER A 5 19.96 0.94 -21.68
N PRO A 6 20.68 0.88 -20.57
CA PRO A 6 22.15 0.76 -20.57
C PRO A 6 22.66 -0.50 -21.28
N VAL A 7 21.84 -1.54 -21.33
CA VAL A 7 22.17 -2.84 -21.96
C VAL A 7 21.44 -3.05 -23.29
N HIS A 8 20.75 -2.02 -23.80
CA HIS A 8 19.95 -2.07 -25.03
C HIS A 8 18.95 -3.23 -25.11
N GLN A 9 18.39 -3.60 -23.96
CA GLN A 9 17.37 -4.63 -23.82
C GLN A 9 16.14 -4.06 -23.12
N VAL A 10 14.97 -4.61 -23.42
CA VAL A 10 13.69 -4.24 -22.79
C VAL A 10 12.87 -5.48 -22.51
N LEU A 11 12.15 -5.45 -21.39
CA LEU A 11 11.14 -6.43 -21.08
C LEU A 11 9.81 -6.01 -21.72
N VAL A 12 9.15 -6.94 -22.39
CA VAL A 12 7.82 -6.73 -22.98
C VAL A 12 6.82 -7.59 -22.23
N GLU A 13 5.85 -6.93 -21.59
CA GLU A 13 4.85 -7.57 -20.77
C GLU A 13 3.43 -7.29 -21.30
N LYS A 14 2.48 -8.11 -20.86
CA LYS A 14 1.07 -7.88 -21.15
C LYS A 14 0.58 -6.62 -20.44
N SER A 15 -0.08 -5.72 -21.16
CA SER A 15 -0.73 -4.56 -20.56
C SER A 15 -1.94 -4.99 -19.71
N ILE A 16 -1.97 -4.50 -18.49
CA ILE A 16 -3.07 -4.67 -17.53
C ILE A 16 -3.77 -3.33 -17.23
N LYS A 17 -3.70 -2.39 -18.17
CA LYS A 17 -4.36 -1.09 -18.05
C LYS A 17 -5.87 -1.27 -17.79
N GLY A 18 -6.39 -0.55 -16.81
CA GLY A 18 -7.80 -0.62 -16.42
C GLY A 18 -8.10 -1.64 -15.31
N TYR A 19 -7.10 -2.39 -14.85
CA TYR A 19 -7.24 -3.23 -13.68
C TYR A 19 -7.17 -2.36 -12.41
N LYS A 20 -7.83 -2.82 -11.34
CA LYS A 20 -7.71 -2.23 -10.00
C LYS A 20 -6.37 -2.61 -9.41
N GLU A 21 -5.70 -1.69 -8.74
CA GLU A 21 -4.48 -1.97 -8.01
C GLU A 21 -4.78 -2.07 -6.52
N ILE A 22 -4.50 -3.25 -5.96
CA ILE A 22 -4.81 -3.61 -4.58
C ILE A 22 -3.54 -4.04 -3.89
N GLU A 23 -3.30 -3.47 -2.71
CA GLU A 23 -2.13 -3.78 -1.89
C GLU A 23 -2.55 -4.43 -0.57
N PHE A 24 -1.80 -5.45 -0.17
CA PHE A 24 -1.89 -6.05 1.17
C PHE A 24 -0.58 -5.87 1.91
N GLU A 25 -0.66 -5.30 3.11
CA GLU A 25 0.40 -5.38 4.10
C GLU A 25 0.17 -6.63 4.94
N VAL A 26 1.11 -7.55 4.87
CA VAL A 26 1.06 -8.84 5.59
C VAL A 26 2.29 -9.01 6.46
N MET A 27 2.20 -9.86 7.45
CA MET A 27 3.31 -10.18 8.36
C MET A 27 3.32 -11.65 8.69
N ARG A 28 4.52 -12.21 8.85
CA ARG A 28 4.70 -13.60 9.24
C ARG A 28 5.91 -13.73 10.18
N ASP A 29 5.83 -14.65 11.14
CA ASP A 29 6.94 -15.03 12.01
C ASP A 29 7.52 -16.42 11.61
N HIS A 30 8.57 -16.86 12.31
CA HIS A 30 9.22 -18.13 12.04
C HIS A 30 8.36 -19.37 12.40
N ASN A 31 7.32 -19.21 13.24
CA ASN A 31 6.36 -20.27 13.58
C ASN A 31 5.22 -20.40 12.56
N ASP A 32 5.32 -19.67 11.43
CA ASP A 32 4.31 -19.62 10.37
C ASP A 32 2.98 -18.96 10.77
N THR A 33 2.95 -18.23 11.88
CA THR A 33 1.83 -17.34 12.17
C THR A 33 1.87 -16.19 11.17
N ALA A 34 0.84 -16.07 10.33
CA ALA A 34 0.77 -15.06 9.29
C ALA A 34 -0.56 -14.33 9.35
N ILE A 35 -0.50 -12.99 9.27
CA ILE A 35 -1.66 -12.09 9.37
C ILE A 35 -1.69 -11.08 8.23
N SER A 36 -2.89 -10.59 7.91
CA SER A 36 -3.12 -9.43 7.05
C SER A 36 -3.36 -8.20 7.91
N ILE A 37 -2.49 -7.20 7.81
CA ILE A 37 -2.55 -6.01 8.64
C ILE A 37 -3.48 -4.96 8.04
N CYS A 38 -3.36 -4.74 6.73
CA CYS A 38 -4.13 -3.71 6.03
C CYS A 38 -4.28 -4.07 4.55
N CYS A 39 -5.50 -3.86 4.04
CA CYS A 39 -5.77 -3.85 2.61
C CYS A 39 -5.93 -2.40 2.16
N MET A 40 -5.24 -2.03 1.09
CA MET A 40 -5.27 -0.69 0.51
C MET A 40 -5.63 -0.77 -0.97
N GLU A 41 -6.35 0.22 -1.45
CA GLU A 41 -6.73 0.35 -2.84
C GLU A 41 -6.16 1.64 -3.44
N ASN A 42 -5.46 1.51 -4.56
CA ASN A 42 -5.02 2.64 -5.36
C ASN A 42 -6.18 3.07 -6.27
N ILE A 43 -6.62 4.32 -6.14
CA ILE A 43 -7.74 4.85 -6.93
C ILE A 43 -7.31 5.18 -8.36
N ASP A 44 -6.04 5.54 -8.53
CA ASP A 44 -5.46 5.78 -9.85
C ASP A 44 -5.29 4.46 -10.62
N PRO A 45 -5.34 4.50 -11.96
CA PRO A 45 -5.20 3.29 -12.78
C PRO A 45 -3.85 2.60 -12.59
N VAL A 46 -3.84 1.26 -12.72
CA VAL A 46 -2.59 0.49 -12.80
C VAL A 46 -1.64 1.09 -13.84
N GLY A 47 -0.39 1.30 -13.44
CA GLY A 47 0.65 1.97 -14.23
C GLY A 47 0.98 3.38 -13.75
N VAL A 48 0.22 3.95 -12.82
CA VAL A 48 0.63 5.10 -12.01
C VAL A 48 1.43 4.57 -10.83
N HIS A 49 2.59 5.18 -10.55
CA HIS A 49 3.42 4.77 -9.41
C HIS A 49 2.64 4.91 -8.09
N THR A 50 2.69 3.88 -7.22
CA THR A 50 1.93 3.86 -5.96
C THR A 50 2.21 5.05 -5.04
N GLY A 51 3.44 5.60 -5.10
CA GLY A 51 3.80 6.84 -4.39
C GLY A 51 3.02 8.06 -4.86
N ASP A 52 2.59 8.08 -6.11
CA ASP A 52 1.85 9.18 -6.75
C ASP A 52 0.33 8.99 -6.68
N SER A 53 -0.13 7.75 -6.50
CA SER A 53 -1.54 7.40 -6.42
C SER A 53 -2.24 7.97 -5.19
N ILE A 54 -3.54 8.24 -5.33
CA ILE A 54 -4.45 8.36 -4.20
C ILE A 54 -4.70 6.95 -3.67
N VAL A 55 -4.41 6.71 -2.39
CA VAL A 55 -4.56 5.41 -1.75
C VAL A 55 -5.60 5.48 -0.65
N VAL A 56 -6.49 4.52 -0.60
CA VAL A 56 -7.56 4.42 0.40
C VAL A 56 -7.44 3.11 1.19
N ALA A 57 -7.59 3.19 2.49
CA ALA A 57 -7.64 2.06 3.40
C ALA A 57 -8.88 2.16 4.32
N PRO A 58 -9.63 1.08 4.52
CA PRO A 58 -9.56 -0.20 3.80
C PRO A 58 -10.02 -0.07 2.35
N CYS A 59 -9.83 -1.13 1.55
CA CYS A 59 -10.35 -1.19 0.18
C CYS A 59 -11.85 -0.90 0.13
N GLN A 60 -12.28 -0.02 -0.80
CA GLN A 60 -13.65 0.45 -0.87
C GLN A 60 -14.49 -0.26 -1.95
N THR A 61 -13.85 -0.77 -3.00
CA THR A 61 -14.55 -1.28 -4.18
C THR A 61 -14.49 -2.81 -4.34
N LEU A 62 -13.90 -3.52 -3.37
CA LEU A 62 -13.85 -4.98 -3.38
C LEU A 62 -15.11 -5.59 -2.77
N THR A 63 -15.62 -6.62 -3.41
CA THR A 63 -16.56 -7.55 -2.76
C THR A 63 -15.81 -8.37 -1.71
N ASN A 64 -16.54 -8.91 -0.72
CA ASN A 64 -15.93 -9.79 0.28
C ASN A 64 -15.20 -10.99 -0.35
N LYS A 65 -15.75 -11.55 -1.44
CA LYS A 65 -15.12 -12.67 -2.14
C LYS A 65 -13.78 -12.30 -2.80
N GLU A 66 -13.70 -11.14 -3.42
CA GLU A 66 -12.45 -10.61 -4.00
C GLU A 66 -11.42 -10.33 -2.91
N PHE A 67 -11.86 -9.69 -1.82
CA PHE A 67 -11.01 -9.41 -0.66
C PHE A 67 -10.40 -10.70 -0.10
N GLN A 68 -11.21 -11.71 0.20
CA GLN A 68 -10.72 -12.98 0.77
C GLN A 68 -9.79 -13.69 -0.20
N MET A 69 -10.12 -13.73 -1.49
CA MET A 69 -9.28 -14.34 -2.52
C MET A 69 -7.88 -13.70 -2.57
N LEU A 70 -7.80 -12.37 -2.57
CA LEU A 70 -6.51 -11.66 -2.62
C LEU A 70 -5.76 -11.76 -1.28
N ARG A 71 -6.48 -11.69 -0.16
CA ARG A 71 -5.92 -11.90 1.19
C ARG A 71 -5.27 -13.28 1.30
N ASP A 72 -5.98 -14.33 0.93
CA ASP A 72 -5.46 -15.71 0.98
C ASP A 72 -4.25 -15.87 0.08
N SER A 73 -4.27 -15.25 -1.11
CA SER A 73 -3.11 -15.22 -2.01
C SER A 73 -1.90 -14.52 -1.38
N ALA A 74 -2.11 -13.38 -0.73
CA ALA A 74 -1.02 -12.65 -0.07
C ALA A 74 -0.40 -13.46 1.08
N LEU A 75 -1.25 -14.08 1.91
CA LEU A 75 -0.79 -14.95 3.00
C LEU A 75 -0.08 -16.22 2.48
N LYS A 76 -0.55 -16.80 1.39
CA LYS A 76 0.12 -17.93 0.74
C LYS A 76 1.49 -17.53 0.20
N ILE A 77 1.59 -16.37 -0.46
CA ILE A 77 2.85 -15.87 -1.02
C ILE A 77 3.90 -15.67 0.07
N ILE A 78 3.55 -15.01 1.19
CA ILE A 78 4.52 -14.77 2.27
C ILE A 78 4.99 -16.06 2.92
N ARG A 79 4.13 -17.10 3.00
CA ARG A 79 4.49 -18.43 3.49
C ARG A 79 5.41 -19.19 2.54
N GLU A 80 5.04 -19.26 1.27
CA GLU A 80 5.83 -19.97 0.23
C GLU A 80 7.23 -19.37 0.07
N LEU A 81 7.34 -18.05 0.15
CA LEU A 81 8.61 -17.34 0.10
C LEU A 81 9.37 -17.38 1.44
N LYS A 82 8.76 -17.91 2.51
CA LYS A 82 9.32 -17.97 3.86
C LYS A 82 9.80 -16.62 4.39
N ILE A 83 9.09 -15.55 4.02
CA ILE A 83 9.42 -14.20 4.47
C ILE A 83 9.07 -14.09 5.96
N GLU A 84 10.00 -13.58 6.76
CA GLU A 84 9.81 -13.25 8.17
C GLU A 84 9.78 -11.72 8.33
N GLY A 85 8.78 -11.24 9.10
CA GLY A 85 8.49 -9.81 9.23
C GLY A 85 7.45 -9.31 8.25
N GLY A 86 7.45 -8.00 8.02
CA GLY A 86 6.49 -7.31 7.16
C GLY A 86 6.78 -7.47 5.67
N CYS A 87 5.71 -7.58 4.90
CA CYS A 87 5.78 -7.69 3.45
C CYS A 87 4.58 -6.97 2.80
N ASN A 88 4.87 -6.19 1.77
CA ASN A 88 3.84 -5.61 0.90
C ASN A 88 3.64 -6.48 -0.33
N VAL A 89 2.40 -6.82 -0.65
CA VAL A 89 2.02 -7.62 -1.83
C VAL A 89 1.04 -6.81 -2.67
N GLN A 90 1.36 -6.60 -3.94
CA GLN A 90 0.58 -5.78 -4.86
C GLN A 90 -0.06 -6.64 -5.94
N PHE A 91 -1.36 -6.45 -6.13
CA PHE A 91 -2.16 -7.17 -7.10
C PHE A 91 -2.82 -6.22 -8.11
N ALA A 92 -2.96 -6.69 -9.35
CA ALA A 92 -3.88 -6.13 -10.32
C ALA A 92 -5.10 -7.02 -10.45
N LEU A 93 -6.28 -6.52 -10.10
CA LEU A 93 -7.55 -7.25 -10.17
C LEU A 93 -8.37 -6.76 -11.36
N ASP A 94 -8.83 -7.67 -12.22
CA ASP A 94 -9.76 -7.35 -13.30
C ASP A 94 -11.10 -6.90 -12.71
N PRO A 95 -11.59 -5.69 -13.02
CA PRO A 95 -12.84 -5.18 -12.47
C PRO A 95 -14.09 -5.93 -12.93
N LEU A 96 -13.99 -6.79 -13.95
CA LEU A 96 -15.10 -7.53 -14.56
C LEU A 96 -15.08 -9.03 -14.25
N SER A 97 -14.03 -9.51 -13.59
CA SER A 97 -13.89 -10.93 -13.26
C SER A 97 -13.04 -11.14 -12.00
N PHE A 98 -12.94 -12.39 -11.54
CA PHE A 98 -12.02 -12.74 -10.44
C PHE A 98 -10.56 -12.95 -10.89
N LYS A 99 -10.22 -12.58 -12.12
CA LYS A 99 -8.87 -12.73 -12.62
C LYS A 99 -7.99 -11.65 -12.05
N TYR A 100 -6.85 -12.06 -11.51
CA TYR A 100 -5.85 -11.13 -10.96
C TYR A 100 -4.44 -11.55 -11.37
N TYR A 101 -3.54 -10.60 -11.25
CA TYR A 101 -2.10 -10.79 -11.42
C TYR A 101 -1.38 -10.30 -10.18
N LEU A 102 -0.33 -11.01 -9.79
CA LEU A 102 0.66 -10.52 -8.86
C LEU A 102 1.54 -9.52 -9.61
N ILE A 103 1.62 -8.29 -9.12
CA ILE A 103 2.47 -7.24 -9.71
C ILE A 103 3.86 -7.30 -9.05
N GLU A 104 3.88 -7.22 -7.72
CA GLU A 104 5.12 -7.06 -6.97
C GLU A 104 4.98 -7.61 -5.55
N VAL A 105 6.09 -8.15 -5.03
CA VAL A 105 6.25 -8.55 -3.63
C VAL A 105 7.44 -7.83 -3.06
N ASN A 106 7.21 -7.04 -2.01
CA ASN A 106 8.24 -6.24 -1.34
C ASN A 106 8.48 -6.80 0.08
N PRO A 107 9.46 -7.72 0.28
CA PRO A 107 9.74 -8.34 1.57
C PRO A 107 10.51 -7.41 2.50
N ARG A 108 9.96 -6.26 2.76
CA ARG A 108 10.55 -5.19 3.55
C ARG A 108 9.49 -4.20 4.00
N VAL A 109 9.78 -3.43 5.04
CA VAL A 109 8.99 -2.25 5.40
C VAL A 109 9.18 -1.17 4.32
N SER A 110 8.09 -0.58 3.86
CA SER A 110 8.02 0.37 2.77
C SER A 110 7.24 1.64 3.15
N ARG A 111 7.03 2.54 2.18
CA ARG A 111 6.17 3.72 2.38
C ARG A 111 4.71 3.32 2.62
N SER A 112 4.20 2.32 1.89
CA SER A 112 2.86 1.77 2.10
C SER A 112 2.73 1.15 3.49
N SER A 113 3.77 0.50 4.02
CA SER A 113 3.79 0.00 5.39
C SER A 113 3.65 1.14 6.42
N ALA A 114 4.26 2.30 6.16
CA ALA A 114 4.12 3.47 7.03
C ALA A 114 2.68 4.02 7.00
N LEU A 115 2.06 4.08 5.81
CA LEU A 115 0.64 4.44 5.66
C LEU A 115 -0.26 3.44 6.38
N ALA A 116 -0.07 2.14 6.13
CA ALA A 116 -0.82 1.07 6.76
C ALA A 116 -0.69 1.09 8.29
N SER A 117 0.51 1.37 8.82
CA SER A 117 0.74 1.50 10.26
C SER A 117 -0.05 2.66 10.86
N LYS A 118 -0.07 3.82 10.18
CA LYS A 118 -0.85 4.98 10.63
C LYS A 118 -2.36 4.73 10.50
N ALA A 119 -2.78 4.06 9.42
CA ALA A 119 -4.18 3.77 9.17
C ALA A 119 -4.74 2.75 10.19
N SER A 120 -4.01 1.66 10.42
CA SER A 120 -4.48 0.55 11.27
C SER A 120 -4.12 0.70 12.77
N GLY A 121 -3.18 1.59 13.10
CA GLY A 121 -2.60 1.64 14.43
C GLY A 121 -1.63 0.49 14.73
N TYR A 122 -1.41 -0.42 13.78
CA TYR A 122 -0.50 -1.55 13.94
C TYR A 122 0.94 -1.13 13.64
N PRO A 123 1.88 -1.21 14.58
CA PRO A 123 3.23 -0.69 14.42
C PRO A 123 4.13 -1.64 13.61
N ILE A 124 3.93 -1.74 12.30
CA ILE A 124 4.56 -2.71 11.39
C ILE A 124 6.09 -2.75 11.56
N ALA A 125 6.77 -1.61 11.53
CA ALA A 125 8.23 -1.54 11.63
C ALA A 125 8.74 -2.07 12.99
N ARG A 126 8.05 -1.71 14.10
CA ARG A 126 8.38 -2.17 15.45
C ARG A 126 8.21 -3.68 15.57
N VAL A 127 7.11 -4.22 15.05
CA VAL A 127 6.83 -5.66 15.09
C VAL A 127 7.83 -6.41 14.20
N THR A 128 8.06 -5.94 12.98
CA THR A 128 9.09 -6.52 12.07
C THR A 128 10.46 -6.59 12.74
N ALA A 129 10.89 -5.53 13.42
CA ALA A 129 12.17 -5.53 14.14
C ALA A 129 12.22 -6.58 15.26
N LYS A 130 11.11 -6.80 15.97
CA LYS A 130 11.02 -7.83 17.02
C LYS A 130 11.00 -9.24 16.43
N VAL A 131 10.30 -9.46 15.32
CA VAL A 131 10.33 -10.73 14.59
C VAL A 131 11.75 -11.04 14.10
N ALA A 132 12.48 -10.05 13.59
CA ALA A 132 13.84 -10.21 13.11
C ALA A 132 14.85 -10.64 14.21
N VAL A 133 14.56 -10.39 15.48
CA VAL A 133 15.35 -10.90 16.61
C VAL A 133 14.81 -12.19 17.23
N GLY A 134 13.85 -12.85 16.55
CA GLY A 134 13.38 -14.19 16.86
C GLY A 134 12.13 -14.26 17.74
N LEU A 135 11.43 -13.15 17.99
CA LEU A 135 10.14 -13.20 18.69
C LEU A 135 9.00 -13.59 17.73
N THR A 136 8.06 -14.36 18.24
CA THR A 136 6.83 -14.70 17.50
C THR A 136 5.78 -13.59 17.63
N LEU A 137 4.81 -13.59 16.72
CA LEU A 137 3.72 -12.61 16.76
C LEU A 137 2.88 -12.72 18.05
N ASP A 138 2.74 -13.92 18.61
CA ASP A 138 2.02 -14.16 19.87
C ASP A 138 2.78 -13.64 21.11
N GLU A 139 4.11 -13.65 21.07
CA GLU A 139 4.97 -13.12 22.15
C GLU A 139 5.08 -11.59 22.10
N ILE A 140 4.81 -10.98 20.96
CA ILE A 140 4.89 -9.53 20.81
C ILE A 140 3.59 -8.89 21.27
N MET A 141 3.60 -8.30 22.46
CA MET A 141 2.46 -7.52 22.94
C MET A 141 2.47 -6.11 22.33
N LEU A 142 1.32 -5.72 21.78
CA LEU A 142 0.92 -4.35 21.51
C LEU A 142 0.31 -3.72 22.76
N ALA A 143 -0.47 -2.65 22.62
CA ALA A 143 -1.07 -2.00 23.82
C ALA A 143 -2.00 -2.95 24.59
N ASN A 144 -2.92 -3.62 23.89
CA ASN A 144 -3.96 -4.44 24.52
C ASN A 144 -4.10 -5.84 23.89
N THR A 145 -3.39 -6.16 22.84
CA THR A 145 -3.50 -7.42 22.08
C THR A 145 -2.13 -7.94 21.67
N PRO A 146 -1.97 -9.25 21.47
CA PRO A 146 -0.81 -9.79 20.77
C PRO A 146 -0.72 -9.25 19.33
N ALA A 147 0.48 -9.22 18.79
CA ALA A 147 0.70 -8.80 17.39
C ALA A 147 0.15 -9.79 16.36
N SER A 148 -0.26 -10.98 16.78
CA SER A 148 -0.94 -11.97 15.93
C SER A 148 -2.40 -11.63 15.61
N PHE A 149 -2.99 -10.62 16.25
CA PHE A 149 -4.36 -10.19 15.98
C PHE A 149 -4.39 -9.23 14.79
N GLU A 150 -5.24 -9.54 13.81
CA GLU A 150 -5.46 -8.67 12.67
C GLU A 150 -6.24 -7.41 13.08
N PRO A 151 -5.75 -6.21 12.72
CA PRO A 151 -6.50 -4.99 12.99
C PRO A 151 -7.74 -4.90 12.09
N THR A 152 -8.78 -4.26 12.60
CA THR A 152 -10.02 -3.98 11.86
C THR A 152 -10.25 -2.47 11.84
N LEU A 153 -10.57 -1.93 10.67
CA LEU A 153 -10.84 -0.50 10.48
C LEU A 153 -12.35 -0.26 10.33
N ASP A 154 -12.90 0.64 11.12
CA ASP A 154 -14.28 1.13 11.05
C ASP A 154 -14.34 2.60 10.55
N TYR A 155 -13.27 3.09 9.99
CA TYR A 155 -13.10 4.41 9.37
C TYR A 155 -12.31 4.29 8.07
N VAL A 156 -12.33 5.35 7.29
CA VAL A 156 -11.62 5.42 6.01
C VAL A 156 -10.43 6.35 6.11
N VAL A 157 -9.28 5.89 5.65
CA VAL A 157 -8.06 6.68 5.56
C VAL A 157 -7.72 6.91 4.10
N THR A 158 -7.48 8.18 3.73
CA THR A 158 -7.06 8.54 2.38
C THR A 158 -5.68 9.18 2.41
N LYS A 159 -4.78 8.71 1.56
CA LYS A 159 -3.49 9.32 1.26
C LYS A 159 -3.59 10.04 -0.09
N VAL A 160 -3.16 11.30 -0.13
CA VAL A 160 -3.00 12.09 -1.36
C VAL A 160 -1.55 12.53 -1.49
N ALA A 161 -0.94 12.29 -2.64
CA ALA A 161 0.43 12.66 -2.92
C ALA A 161 0.58 14.17 -3.16
N ARG A 162 1.69 14.77 -2.72
CA ARG A 162 2.04 16.16 -3.00
C ARG A 162 3.06 16.23 -4.14
N PHE A 163 2.75 17.00 -5.16
CA PHE A 163 3.57 17.18 -6.35
C PHE A 163 4.22 18.56 -6.38
N PRO A 164 5.53 18.68 -6.66
CA PRO A 164 6.24 19.96 -6.73
C PRO A 164 6.20 20.59 -8.15
N PHE A 165 5.10 20.40 -8.90
CA PHE A 165 5.00 20.92 -10.29
C PHE A 165 5.03 22.45 -10.36
N ASP A 166 4.65 23.12 -9.28
CA ASP A 166 4.78 24.57 -9.13
C ASP A 166 6.24 25.05 -9.09
N LYS A 167 7.16 24.17 -8.68
CA LYS A 167 8.60 24.48 -8.58
C LYS A 167 9.41 24.04 -9.81
N PHE A 168 8.86 23.15 -10.62
CA PHE A 168 9.53 22.54 -11.78
C PHE A 168 8.66 22.68 -13.04
N SER A 169 8.67 23.87 -13.64
CA SER A 169 7.83 24.21 -14.81
C SER A 169 8.04 23.29 -16.02
N ASP A 170 9.26 22.77 -16.19
CA ASP A 170 9.64 21.91 -17.32
C ASP A 170 9.31 20.43 -17.08
N ALA A 171 8.86 20.08 -15.87
CA ALA A 171 8.50 18.70 -15.57
C ALA A 171 7.12 18.34 -16.13
N SER A 172 7.03 17.19 -16.79
CA SER A 172 5.73 16.66 -17.22
C SER A 172 4.84 16.36 -16.02
N ASN A 173 3.64 16.90 -16.00
CA ASN A 173 2.62 16.65 -14.98
C ASN A 173 1.80 15.36 -15.19
N LYS A 174 2.07 14.61 -16.28
CA LYS A 174 1.42 13.32 -16.51
C LYS A 174 1.98 12.27 -15.55
N LEU A 175 1.11 11.65 -14.77
CA LEU A 175 1.46 10.53 -13.92
C LEU A 175 1.75 9.27 -14.74
N GLY A 176 2.64 8.42 -14.22
CA GLY A 176 3.07 7.21 -14.89
C GLY A 176 3.90 6.35 -13.94
N THR A 177 4.75 5.49 -14.49
CA THR A 177 5.56 4.54 -13.73
C THR A 177 6.68 5.18 -12.90
N GLN A 178 7.07 6.42 -13.22
CA GLN A 178 8.05 7.17 -12.44
C GLN A 178 7.37 7.96 -11.34
N MET A 179 7.85 7.83 -10.11
CA MET A 179 7.37 8.62 -8.98
C MET A 179 7.78 10.09 -9.13
N LYS A 180 6.81 10.99 -8.96
CA LYS A 180 6.96 12.46 -9.03
C LYS A 180 6.64 13.17 -7.73
N ALA A 181 5.91 12.51 -6.84
CA ALA A 181 5.56 13.07 -5.55
C ALA A 181 6.78 13.26 -4.65
N THR A 182 6.80 14.37 -3.91
CA THR A 182 7.83 14.70 -2.92
C THR A 182 7.33 14.65 -1.49
N GLY A 183 6.03 14.49 -1.30
CA GLY A 183 5.39 14.38 0.00
C GLY A 183 3.99 13.78 -0.13
N GLU A 184 3.32 13.67 0.99
CA GLU A 184 1.96 13.15 1.06
C GLU A 184 1.20 13.76 2.23
N VAL A 185 -0.12 13.83 2.11
CA VAL A 185 -1.05 14.10 3.19
C VAL A 185 -1.88 12.86 3.46
N MET A 186 -2.26 12.66 4.71
CA MET A 186 -3.14 11.60 5.14
C MET A 186 -4.29 12.16 5.95
N SER A 187 -5.49 11.72 5.66
CA SER A 187 -6.71 12.12 6.36
C SER A 187 -7.52 10.91 6.78
N ILE A 188 -8.38 11.11 7.77
CA ILE A 188 -9.28 10.09 8.30
C ILE A 188 -10.71 10.63 8.29
N GLY A 189 -11.64 9.82 7.81
CA GLY A 189 -13.06 10.13 7.77
C GLY A 189 -13.91 8.88 8.05
N ARG A 190 -15.21 9.06 8.19
CA ARG A 190 -16.15 7.94 8.31
C ARG A 190 -16.52 7.34 6.97
N THR A 191 -16.45 8.15 5.92
CA THR A 191 -16.66 7.74 4.53
C THR A 191 -15.45 8.12 3.67
N MET A 192 -15.37 7.57 2.47
CA MET A 192 -14.32 7.88 1.51
C MET A 192 -14.40 9.37 1.11
N GLU A 193 -15.60 9.91 0.87
CA GLU A 193 -15.81 11.30 0.49
C GLU A 193 -15.33 12.24 1.59
N GLU A 194 -15.71 11.98 2.84
CA GLU A 194 -15.26 12.80 3.99
C GLU A 194 -13.74 12.77 4.10
N SER A 195 -13.14 11.59 4.02
CA SER A 195 -11.69 11.42 4.10
C SER A 195 -10.98 12.16 2.96
N LEU A 196 -11.46 12.01 1.71
CA LEU A 196 -10.89 12.68 0.55
C LEU A 196 -10.99 14.21 0.66
N LEU A 197 -12.14 14.74 1.06
CA LEU A 197 -12.33 16.18 1.25
C LEU A 197 -11.40 16.75 2.33
N LYS A 198 -11.22 16.02 3.44
CA LYS A 198 -10.24 16.39 4.47
C LYS A 198 -8.81 16.39 3.93
N ALA A 199 -8.43 15.41 3.09
CA ALA A 199 -7.12 15.37 2.44
C ALA A 199 -6.93 16.59 1.53
N CYS A 200 -7.94 16.97 0.75
CA CYS A 200 -7.90 18.17 -0.08
C CYS A 200 -7.70 19.44 0.74
N LEU A 201 -8.40 19.59 1.85
CA LEU A 201 -8.21 20.72 2.77
C LEU A 201 -6.80 20.78 3.33
N LEU A 202 -6.25 19.65 3.78
CA LEU A 202 -4.87 19.55 4.27
C LEU A 202 -3.83 19.88 3.19
N TYR A 203 -4.12 19.48 1.94
CA TYR A 203 -3.25 19.74 0.81
C TYR A 203 -3.20 21.22 0.42
N THR A 204 -4.34 21.91 0.48
CA THR A 204 -4.50 23.31 0.02
C THR A 204 -4.29 24.35 1.11
N SER A 205 -4.42 23.96 2.38
CA SER A 205 -4.20 24.88 3.51
C SER A 205 -2.71 25.18 3.68
N PRO A 206 -2.31 26.44 3.88
CA PRO A 206 -0.92 26.76 4.18
C PRO A 206 -0.52 26.11 5.51
N SER A 207 0.66 25.51 5.51
CA SER A 207 1.25 24.99 6.73
C SER A 207 1.62 26.15 7.66
N PRO A 208 1.53 26.00 9.00
CA PRO A 208 2.08 26.98 9.93
C PRO A 208 3.57 27.30 9.73
N ARG A 209 4.28 26.49 8.94
CA ARG A 209 5.68 26.73 8.56
C ARG A 209 5.83 27.55 7.28
N ASP A 210 4.73 27.80 6.58
CA ASP A 210 4.71 28.54 5.32
C ASP A 210 4.30 30.01 5.56
N VAL A 211 4.09 30.41 6.83
CA VAL A 211 3.71 31.76 7.27
C VAL A 211 4.86 32.42 7.99
#